data_133ca9519ed09eeb303042333157121f
#
_entry.id   133ca9519ed09eeb303042333157121f
#
_cell.length_a   1.000
_cell.length_b   1.000
_cell.length_c   1.000
_cell.angle_alpha   90.00
_cell.angle_beta   90.00
_cell.angle_gamma   90.00
#
_symmetry.space_group_name_H-M   'P 1'
#
loop_
_entity.id
_entity.type
_entity.pdbx_description
1 polymer ?
#
loop_
_entity_poly.entity_id
_entity_poly.type
_entity_poly.pdbx_seq_one_letter_code
_entity_poly.pdbx_strand_id
1 'polypeptide(L)'
;RAGSLGLSDGKNLNRVFPGNPNGTEMERLAWAITKEVYPKVDYYIDLHSGDDFEALTPYVYYAGKAAQEVTEVSRKMAEQVDVPYMVRSMVSSGGAYNYAASKGIASILLERGGMGAWTSEEVNSDKRDVRNILSSLDMYQIRRDVRNYVPMEDRKSVV
;
A
#
# COMPACT_ATOMS: atom_id res chain seq x y z
N ARG A 1 -11.64 -19.99 -4.97
CA ARG A 1 -11.62 -18.56 -4.71
C ARG A 1 -10.43 -18.24 -3.81
N ALA A 2 -9.30 -17.95 -4.39
CA ALA A 2 -8.22 -17.29 -3.69
C ALA A 2 -8.45 -15.78 -3.84
N GLY A 3 -9.35 -15.23 -3.10
CA GLY A 3 -9.59 -13.80 -3.05
C GLY A 3 -8.84 -13.16 -1.89
N SER A 4 -9.15 -11.91 -1.61
CA SER A 4 -8.61 -11.14 -0.49
C SER A 4 -9.08 -11.66 0.89
N LEU A 5 -9.87 -12.72 0.95
CA LEU A 5 -10.46 -13.25 2.18
C LEU A 5 -9.69 -14.46 2.71
N GLY A 6 -9.53 -14.53 4.02
CA GLY A 6 -8.98 -15.69 4.70
C GLY A 6 -9.81 -16.95 4.44
N LEU A 7 -9.13 -18.07 4.17
CA LEU A 7 -9.80 -19.33 3.81
C LEU A 7 -10.67 -19.89 4.95
N SER A 8 -10.29 -19.65 6.19
CA SER A 8 -10.98 -20.21 7.37
C SER A 8 -11.96 -19.24 8.03
N ASP A 9 -11.71 -17.95 8.00
CA ASP A 9 -12.50 -16.94 8.72
C ASP A 9 -13.28 -15.96 7.85
N GLY A 10 -13.03 -15.97 6.53
CA GLY A 10 -13.69 -15.11 5.56
C GLY A 10 -13.38 -13.61 5.72
N LYS A 11 -12.36 -13.25 6.52
CA LYS A 11 -11.96 -11.86 6.76
C LYS A 11 -10.91 -11.40 5.75
N ASN A 12 -10.99 -10.14 5.35
CA ASN A 12 -9.94 -9.50 4.59
C ASN A 12 -8.82 -9.04 5.54
N LEU A 13 -7.59 -9.52 5.29
CA LEU A 13 -6.42 -9.16 6.11
C LEU A 13 -6.25 -7.63 6.19
N ASN A 14 -6.46 -6.93 5.06
CA ASN A 14 -6.29 -5.48 4.97
C ASN A 14 -7.50 -4.68 5.54
N ARG A 15 -8.28 -5.29 6.43
CA ARG A 15 -9.37 -4.66 7.20
C ARG A 15 -9.28 -4.91 8.70
N VAL A 16 -8.30 -5.74 9.14
CA VAL A 16 -8.24 -6.21 10.53
C VAL A 16 -7.01 -5.73 11.30
N PHE A 17 -6.15 -4.88 10.72
CA PHE A 17 -5.02 -4.31 11.44
C PHE A 17 -5.46 -3.38 12.59
N PRO A 18 -4.85 -3.49 13.80
CA PRO A 18 -3.59 -4.15 14.15
C PRO A 18 -3.66 -5.67 14.40
N GLY A 19 -4.82 -6.28 14.32
CA GLY A 19 -5.02 -7.68 14.64
C GLY A 19 -5.25 -7.96 16.12
N ASN A 20 -5.40 -9.25 16.43
CA ASN A 20 -5.63 -9.77 17.79
C ASN A 20 -4.94 -11.15 17.93
N PRO A 21 -4.05 -11.37 18.92
CA PRO A 21 -3.35 -12.66 19.10
C PRO A 21 -4.29 -13.82 19.42
N ASN A 22 -5.46 -13.53 20.00
CA ASN A 22 -6.48 -14.52 20.36
C ASN A 22 -7.67 -14.52 19.39
N GLY A 23 -7.54 -13.82 18.27
CA GLY A 23 -8.58 -13.67 17.26
C GLY A 23 -8.58 -14.79 16.21
N THR A 24 -9.27 -14.53 15.13
CA THR A 24 -9.34 -15.42 13.97
C THR A 24 -8.02 -15.47 13.20
N GLU A 25 -7.94 -16.28 12.15
CA GLU A 25 -6.71 -16.47 11.36
C GLU A 25 -6.13 -15.14 10.85
N MET A 26 -6.95 -14.34 10.18
CA MET A 26 -6.49 -13.05 9.63
C MET A 26 -6.14 -12.04 10.74
N GLU A 27 -6.87 -12.06 11.85
CA GLU A 27 -6.54 -11.19 13.00
C GLU A 27 -5.21 -11.59 13.65
N ARG A 28 -4.92 -12.88 13.79
CA ARG A 28 -3.61 -13.36 14.29
C ARG A 28 -2.47 -13.01 13.33
N LEU A 29 -2.70 -13.14 12.02
CA LEU A 29 -1.71 -12.76 11.01
C LEU A 29 -1.42 -11.26 11.05
N ALA A 30 -2.46 -10.41 11.06
CA ALA A 30 -2.29 -8.96 11.19
C ALA A 30 -1.54 -8.59 12.49
N TRP A 31 -1.86 -9.25 13.60
CA TRP A 31 -1.15 -9.05 14.86
C TRP A 31 0.34 -9.45 14.76
N ALA A 32 0.65 -10.58 14.14
CA ALA A 32 2.03 -11.03 13.95
C ALA A 32 2.83 -10.02 13.10
N ILE A 33 2.26 -9.53 11.99
CA ILE A 33 2.88 -8.49 11.16
C ILE A 33 3.12 -7.23 12.00
N THR A 34 2.13 -6.80 12.76
CA THR A 34 2.22 -5.61 13.61
C THR A 34 3.32 -5.73 14.67
N LYS A 35 3.51 -6.92 15.25
CA LYS A 35 4.47 -7.14 16.34
C LYS A 35 5.88 -7.48 15.85
N GLU A 36 5.98 -8.24 14.77
CA GLU A 36 7.26 -8.81 14.33
C GLU A 36 7.89 -8.04 13.17
N VAL A 37 7.08 -7.40 12.32
CA VAL A 37 7.56 -6.70 11.13
C VAL A 37 7.67 -5.19 11.39
N TYR A 38 6.60 -4.53 11.80
CA TYR A 38 6.58 -3.07 11.93
C TYR A 38 7.71 -2.48 12.81
N PRO A 39 8.12 -3.08 13.93
CA PRO A 39 9.22 -2.54 14.73
C PRO A 39 10.59 -2.61 14.05
N LYS A 40 10.70 -3.30 12.91
CA LYS A 40 11.98 -3.57 12.21
C LYS A 40 12.07 -2.87 10.85
N VAL A 41 11.09 -2.06 10.49
CA VAL A 41 11.01 -1.42 9.17
C VAL A 41 10.82 0.09 9.32
N ASP A 42 11.45 0.85 8.42
CA ASP A 42 11.37 2.31 8.37
C ASP A 42 10.29 2.77 7.38
N TYR A 43 10.01 1.96 6.35
CA TYR A 43 9.06 2.24 5.28
C TYR A 43 8.21 1.01 4.98
N TYR A 44 7.00 1.24 4.47
CA TYR A 44 6.09 0.16 4.12
C TYR A 44 5.47 0.39 2.74
N ILE A 45 5.64 -0.57 1.84
CA ILE A 45 5.03 -0.57 0.50
C ILE A 45 4.10 -1.77 0.41
N ASP A 46 2.82 -1.51 0.21
CA ASP A 46 1.77 -2.52 0.04
C ASP A 46 1.45 -2.63 -1.45
N LEU A 47 1.69 -3.78 -2.07
CA LEU A 47 1.41 -4.02 -3.49
C LEU A 47 0.16 -4.85 -3.64
N HIS A 48 -0.82 -4.30 -4.34
CA HIS A 48 -2.13 -4.87 -4.56
C HIS A 48 -2.47 -4.97 -6.04
N SER A 49 -3.43 -5.83 -6.34
CA SER A 49 -4.06 -6.00 -7.65
C SER A 49 -5.55 -6.21 -7.46
N GLY A 50 -6.35 -5.84 -8.43
CA GLY A 50 -7.79 -6.08 -8.42
C GLY A 50 -8.12 -7.57 -8.33
N ASP A 51 -9.20 -7.89 -7.62
CA ASP A 51 -9.72 -9.25 -7.41
C ASP A 51 -10.31 -9.84 -8.71
N ASP A 52 -10.72 -11.10 -8.68
CA ASP A 52 -11.18 -11.93 -9.84
C ASP A 52 -12.19 -11.23 -10.76
N PHE A 53 -12.96 -10.28 -10.24
CA PHE A 53 -14.02 -9.57 -10.96
C PHE A 53 -13.85 -8.04 -10.97
N GLU A 54 -12.66 -7.56 -10.58
CA GLU A 54 -12.39 -6.14 -10.45
C GLU A 54 -11.49 -5.65 -11.58
N ALA A 55 -12.07 -4.87 -12.50
CA ALA A 55 -11.31 -4.11 -13.49
C ALA A 55 -10.77 -2.85 -12.82
N LEU A 56 -9.46 -2.79 -12.60
CA LEU A 56 -8.80 -1.75 -11.84
C LEU A 56 -8.09 -0.74 -12.74
N THR A 57 -8.38 0.55 -12.58
CA THR A 57 -7.50 1.61 -13.08
C THR A 57 -6.34 1.78 -12.09
N PRO A 58 -5.07 1.71 -12.52
CA PRO A 58 -3.94 1.81 -11.60
C PRO A 58 -3.92 3.13 -10.82
N TYR A 59 -3.63 3.06 -9.53
CA TYR A 59 -3.48 4.22 -8.66
C TYR A 59 -2.61 3.90 -7.44
N VAL A 60 -2.14 4.94 -6.75
CA VAL A 60 -1.41 4.79 -5.51
C VAL A 60 -2.09 5.58 -4.39
N TYR A 61 -2.28 4.94 -3.23
CA TYR A 61 -2.63 5.62 -1.99
C TYR A 61 -1.38 5.99 -1.21
N TYR A 62 -1.36 7.18 -0.62
CA TYR A 62 -0.44 7.51 0.45
C TYR A 62 -1.19 7.81 1.75
N ALA A 63 -0.56 7.49 2.87
CA ALA A 63 -1.17 7.67 4.18
C ALA A 63 -1.28 9.16 4.53
N GLY A 64 -2.52 9.68 4.58
CA GLY A 64 -2.82 11.08 4.83
C GLY A 64 -3.30 11.39 6.25
N LYS A 65 -3.59 10.36 7.06
CA LYS A 65 -4.02 10.48 8.46
C LYS A 65 -2.95 9.91 9.40
N ALA A 66 -1.81 10.57 9.43
CA ALA A 66 -0.66 10.25 10.27
C ALA A 66 0.00 11.56 10.75
N ALA A 67 1.11 11.48 11.47
CA ALA A 67 1.94 12.65 11.76
C ALA A 67 2.38 13.32 10.46
N GLN A 68 2.61 14.63 10.48
CA GLN A 68 2.88 15.41 9.27
C GLN A 68 4.12 14.88 8.53
N GLU A 69 5.19 14.59 9.24
CA GLU A 69 6.43 14.08 8.67
C GLU A 69 6.21 12.73 7.97
N VAL A 70 5.42 11.83 8.58
CA VAL A 70 5.08 10.52 8.01
C VAL A 70 4.24 10.69 6.73
N THR A 71 3.26 11.59 6.77
CA THR A 71 2.43 11.89 5.59
C THR A 71 3.26 12.47 4.45
N GLU A 72 4.18 13.40 4.73
CA GLU A 72 5.04 14.00 3.72
C GLU A 72 5.99 12.98 3.08
N VAL A 73 6.58 12.08 3.87
CA VAL A 73 7.43 11.01 3.33
C VAL A 73 6.59 10.02 2.53
N SER A 74 5.42 9.63 3.01
CA SER A 74 4.49 8.76 2.27
C SER A 74 4.09 9.37 0.93
N ARG A 75 3.81 10.68 0.88
CA ARG A 75 3.52 11.41 -0.35
C ARG A 75 4.72 11.38 -1.32
N LYS A 76 5.93 11.64 -0.83
CA LYS A 76 7.16 11.57 -1.65
C LYS A 76 7.40 10.17 -2.22
N MET A 77 7.10 9.12 -1.48
CA MET A 77 7.15 7.75 -1.97
C MET A 77 6.13 7.53 -3.09
N ALA A 78 4.90 7.98 -2.91
CA ALA A 78 3.84 7.86 -3.91
C ALA A 78 4.16 8.61 -5.21
N GLU A 79 4.84 9.75 -5.13
CA GLU A 79 5.31 10.55 -6.29
C GLU A 79 6.33 9.80 -7.18
N GLN A 80 6.90 8.70 -6.72
CA GLN A 80 7.82 7.87 -7.49
C GLN A 80 7.13 6.77 -8.32
N VAL A 81 5.81 6.63 -8.15
CA VAL A 81 5.01 5.58 -8.78
C VAL A 81 4.40 6.09 -10.08
N ASP A 82 4.56 5.31 -11.17
CA ASP A 82 4.04 5.66 -12.49
C ASP A 82 2.62 5.11 -12.67
N VAL A 83 1.65 5.85 -12.13
CA VAL A 83 0.21 5.57 -12.24
C VAL A 83 -0.56 6.86 -12.49
N PRO A 84 -1.75 6.80 -13.13
CA PRO A 84 -2.52 8.01 -13.46
C PRO A 84 -3.08 8.77 -12.25
N TYR A 85 -3.23 8.10 -11.10
CA TYR A 85 -3.86 8.72 -9.92
C TYR A 85 -3.05 8.48 -8.66
N MET A 86 -2.90 9.55 -7.86
CA MET A 86 -2.35 9.52 -6.52
C MET A 86 -3.41 10.01 -5.54
N VAL A 87 -3.75 9.20 -4.55
CA VAL A 87 -4.87 9.45 -3.64
C VAL A 87 -4.39 9.58 -2.19
N ARG A 88 -4.77 10.65 -1.53
CA ARG A 88 -4.55 10.83 -0.10
C ARG A 88 -5.57 10.02 0.69
N SER A 89 -5.13 9.03 1.45
CA SER A 89 -6.02 8.24 2.31
C SER A 89 -6.23 8.90 3.66
N MET A 90 -7.47 9.12 4.03
CA MET A 90 -7.84 9.68 5.35
C MET A 90 -8.26 8.60 6.37
N VAL A 91 -7.85 7.35 6.15
CA VAL A 91 -8.05 6.21 7.06
C VAL A 91 -6.80 5.99 7.89
N SER A 92 -6.93 5.61 9.16
CA SER A 92 -5.82 5.41 10.11
C SER A 92 -5.74 4.00 10.70
N SER A 93 -6.65 3.09 10.32
CA SER A 93 -6.72 1.75 10.89
C SER A 93 -7.40 0.78 9.91
N GLY A 94 -7.32 -0.50 10.21
CA GLY A 94 -7.90 -1.58 9.39
C GLY A 94 -6.98 -2.06 8.28
N GLY A 95 -6.45 -1.16 7.45
CA GLY A 95 -5.48 -1.50 6.42
C GLY A 95 -4.04 -1.54 6.95
N ALA A 96 -3.20 -2.37 6.35
CA ALA A 96 -1.80 -2.55 6.73
C ALA A 96 -1.01 -1.24 6.63
N TYR A 97 -0.98 -0.60 5.46
CA TYR A 97 -0.23 0.63 5.26
C TYR A 97 -0.76 1.80 6.10
N ASN A 98 -2.09 1.91 6.28
CA ASN A 98 -2.68 2.95 7.12
C ASN A 98 -2.29 2.79 8.59
N TYR A 99 -2.32 1.55 9.08
CA TYR A 99 -1.92 1.27 10.45
C TYR A 99 -0.41 1.46 10.64
N ALA A 100 0.43 1.05 9.68
CA ALA A 100 1.87 1.33 9.68
C ALA A 100 2.14 2.83 9.83
N ALA A 101 1.47 3.67 9.04
CA ALA A 101 1.60 5.12 9.12
C ALA A 101 1.18 5.69 10.50
N SER A 102 0.13 5.14 11.11
CA SER A 102 -0.28 5.52 12.46
C SER A 102 0.77 5.20 13.54
N LYS A 103 1.75 4.35 13.21
CA LYS A 103 2.89 3.98 14.08
C LYS A 103 4.19 4.70 13.70
N GLY A 104 4.14 5.66 12.79
CA GLY A 104 5.29 6.43 12.38
C GLY A 104 6.06 5.88 11.18
N ILE A 105 5.55 4.82 10.55
CA ILE A 105 6.18 4.18 9.39
C ILE A 105 5.58 4.78 8.11
N ALA A 106 6.36 5.54 7.34
CA ALA A 106 5.88 6.11 6.09
C ALA A 106 5.49 5.00 5.11
N SER A 107 4.30 5.13 4.50
CA SER A 107 3.69 4.00 3.81
C SER A 107 2.78 4.39 2.67
N ILE A 108 2.76 3.52 1.65
CA ILE A 108 1.88 3.62 0.48
C ILE A 108 1.21 2.27 0.20
N LEU A 109 0.12 2.32 -0.58
CA LEU A 109 -0.48 1.15 -1.20
C LEU A 109 -0.61 1.42 -2.70
N LEU A 110 -0.01 0.57 -3.51
CA LEU A 110 -0.09 0.61 -4.98
C LEU A 110 -1.09 -0.45 -5.46
N GLU A 111 -2.04 0.00 -6.24
CA GLU A 111 -3.01 -0.85 -6.93
C GLU A 111 -2.66 -0.89 -8.42
N ARG A 112 -2.33 -2.06 -8.95
CA ARG A 112 -2.06 -2.30 -10.38
C ARG A 112 -2.43 -3.73 -10.76
N GLY A 113 -2.99 -3.90 -11.94
CA GLY A 113 -3.55 -5.18 -12.39
C GLY A 113 -5.02 -5.32 -12.04
N GLY A 114 -5.64 -6.40 -12.43
CA GLY A 114 -7.06 -6.65 -12.17
C GLY A 114 -7.52 -7.99 -12.71
N MET A 115 -8.78 -8.32 -12.51
CA MET A 115 -9.41 -9.57 -12.97
C MET A 115 -8.69 -10.83 -12.46
N GLY A 116 -8.07 -10.77 -11.26
CA GLY A 116 -7.30 -11.87 -10.68
C GLY A 116 -6.06 -12.29 -11.48
N ALA A 117 -5.66 -11.48 -12.45
CA ALA A 117 -4.56 -11.76 -13.36
C ALA A 117 -3.39 -10.78 -13.17
N TRP A 118 -2.27 -11.11 -13.79
CA TRP A 118 -1.09 -10.24 -13.85
C TRP A 118 -0.42 -10.38 -15.22
N THR A 119 0.29 -9.36 -15.63
CA THR A 119 1.10 -9.35 -16.87
C THR A 119 2.57 -9.07 -16.53
N SER A 120 3.46 -9.48 -17.45
CA SER A 120 4.87 -9.15 -17.29
C SER A 120 5.12 -7.63 -17.31
N GLU A 121 4.29 -6.86 -17.99
CA GLU A 121 4.37 -5.41 -18.03
C GLU A 121 4.04 -4.80 -16.66
N GLU A 122 2.96 -5.24 -16.01
CA GLU A 122 2.58 -4.81 -14.66
C GLU A 122 3.66 -5.13 -13.64
N VAL A 123 4.17 -6.38 -13.65
CA VAL A 123 5.26 -6.79 -12.77
C VAL A 123 6.53 -5.95 -12.98
N ASN A 124 6.89 -5.64 -14.22
CA ASN A 124 8.05 -4.81 -14.52
C ASN A 124 7.83 -3.36 -14.10
N SER A 125 6.60 -2.85 -14.21
CA SER A 125 6.22 -1.53 -13.74
C SER A 125 6.34 -1.44 -12.22
N ASP A 126 5.81 -2.42 -11.47
CA ASP A 126 5.95 -2.48 -10.01
C ASP A 126 7.41 -2.53 -9.56
N LYS A 127 8.23 -3.37 -10.21
CA LYS A 127 9.67 -3.44 -9.93
C LYS A 127 10.38 -2.12 -10.19
N ARG A 128 10.03 -1.41 -11.26
CA ARG A 128 10.57 -0.09 -11.58
C ARG A 128 10.18 0.92 -10.50
N ASP A 129 8.89 0.97 -10.14
CA ASP A 129 8.35 1.93 -9.19
C ASP A 129 8.93 1.71 -7.78
N VAL A 130 9.03 0.46 -7.33
CA VAL A 130 9.72 0.13 -6.07
C VAL A 130 11.18 0.59 -6.08
N ARG A 131 11.92 0.39 -7.19
CA ARG A 131 13.30 0.88 -7.32
C ARG A 131 13.37 2.41 -7.27
N ASN A 132 12.44 3.11 -7.92
CA ASN A 132 12.35 4.57 -7.86
C ASN A 132 12.13 5.06 -6.43
N ILE A 133 11.22 4.42 -5.69
CA ILE A 133 10.99 4.71 -4.27
C ILE A 133 12.27 4.50 -3.47
N LEU A 134 12.92 3.34 -3.58
CA LEU A 134 14.16 3.04 -2.86
C LEU A 134 15.27 4.05 -3.21
N SER A 135 15.36 4.49 -4.47
CA SER A 135 16.30 5.53 -4.88
C SER A 135 15.98 6.89 -4.28
N SER A 136 14.69 7.25 -4.17
CA SER A 136 14.25 8.50 -3.57
C SER A 136 14.49 8.58 -2.05
N LEU A 137 14.63 7.41 -1.42
CA LEU A 137 14.93 7.24 0.01
C LEU A 137 16.45 7.02 0.27
N ASP A 138 17.30 7.22 -0.75
CA ASP A 138 18.76 7.00 -0.70
C ASP A 138 19.17 5.56 -0.33
N MET A 139 18.26 4.59 -0.48
CA MET A 139 18.50 3.17 -0.21
C MET A 139 19.08 2.43 -1.41
N TYR A 140 18.97 3.00 -2.63
CA TYR A 140 19.43 2.38 -3.86
C TYR A 140 19.81 3.44 -4.90
N GLN A 141 20.94 3.27 -5.60
CA GLN A 141 21.36 4.20 -6.65
C GLN A 141 20.87 3.73 -8.03
N ILE A 142 19.89 4.43 -8.57
CA ILE A 142 19.44 4.29 -9.98
C ILE A 142 19.35 5.64 -10.65
N ARG A 143 19.49 5.67 -12.00
CA ARG A 143 19.00 6.78 -12.81
C ARG A 143 17.48 6.83 -12.70
N ARG A 144 16.93 7.94 -12.21
CA ARG A 144 15.49 8.14 -12.05
C ARG A 144 14.84 8.35 -13.43
N ASP A 145 13.90 7.49 -13.78
CA ASP A 145 12.90 7.78 -14.80
C ASP A 145 11.64 8.29 -14.09
N VAL A 146 11.61 9.59 -13.81
CA VAL A 146 10.44 10.21 -13.18
C VAL A 146 9.44 10.59 -14.27
N ARG A 147 8.22 10.10 -14.19
CA ARG A 147 7.12 10.48 -15.08
C ARG A 147 6.16 11.46 -14.40
N ASN A 148 5.53 12.30 -15.25
CA ASN A 148 4.56 13.30 -14.79
C ASN A 148 3.23 12.61 -14.44
N TYR A 149 2.71 12.89 -13.24
CA TYR A 149 1.37 12.53 -12.82
C TYR A 149 0.51 13.79 -12.63
N VAL A 150 -0.80 13.62 -12.69
CA VAL A 150 -1.75 14.67 -12.33
C VAL A 150 -2.18 14.43 -10.88
N PRO A 151 -1.87 15.32 -9.93
CA PRO A 151 -2.34 15.19 -8.56
C PRO A 151 -3.86 15.28 -8.53
N MET A 152 -4.51 14.31 -7.92
CA MET A 152 -5.93 14.42 -7.56
C MET A 152 -6.02 14.87 -6.10
N GLU A 153 -6.35 16.13 -5.89
CA GLU A 153 -6.64 16.67 -4.57
C GLU A 153 -7.98 16.12 -4.08
N ASP A 154 -7.96 15.58 -2.87
CA ASP A 154 -9.11 15.27 -2.00
C ASP A 154 -10.38 14.73 -2.69
N ARG A 155 -10.40 13.46 -3.06
CA ARG A 155 -11.67 12.74 -3.07
C ARG A 155 -11.91 12.10 -1.69
N LYS A 156 -12.91 12.64 -0.97
CA LYS A 156 -13.58 11.92 0.10
C LYS A 156 -13.96 10.55 -0.45
N SER A 157 -13.53 9.50 0.26
CA SER A 157 -13.85 8.10 0.06
C SER A 157 -14.84 7.80 -1.08
N VAL A 158 -14.38 7.16 -2.12
CA VAL A 158 -15.25 6.31 -2.93
C VAL A 158 -15.41 5.01 -2.15
N VAL A 159 -16.64 4.78 -1.73
CA VAL A 159 -17.11 3.57 -1.03
C VAL A 159 -16.90 2.36 -1.93
#